data_75f1cfc4dc1803e2fca7d1795bbeabec
#
_entry.id   75f1cfc4dc1803e2fca7d1795bbeabec
#
_cell.length_a   1.000
_cell.length_b   1.000
_cell.length_c   1.000
_cell.angle_alpha   90.00
_cell.angle_beta   90.00
_cell.angle_gamma   90.00
#
_symmetry.space_group_name_H-M   'P 1'
#
loop_
_entity.id
_entity.type
_entity.pdbx_description
1 polymer ?
#
loop_
_entity_poly.entity_id
_entity_poly.type
_entity_poly.pdbx_seq_one_letter_code
_entity_poly.pdbx_strand_id
1 'polypeptide(L)'
;VRDIARLLKISSSERQPIPGPGLAVRVLGHVTPERVQTFREASDIVERGIRAAAQDGLCDLPWQYFAALLPVRSVGVHGDARVHGETIVIRAVTSLDGMSARYSPIPHTVLSNISTEITNTLKGQVNRVVYDITHKPPGTIEWE
;
A
#
# COMPACT_ATOMS: atom_id res chain seq x y z
N VAL A 1 4.45 -11.28 22.07
CA VAL A 1 5.76 -11.16 21.41
C VAL A 1 6.12 -9.70 21.16
N ARG A 2 5.26 -8.89 20.51
CA ARG A 2 5.53 -7.46 20.24
C ARG A 2 5.76 -6.63 21.50
N ASP A 3 5.02 -6.89 22.57
CA ASP A 3 5.16 -6.14 23.82
C ASP A 3 6.51 -6.41 24.51
N ILE A 4 6.97 -7.65 24.45
CA ILE A 4 8.31 -8.03 24.92
C ILE A 4 9.39 -7.37 24.08
N ALA A 5 9.22 -7.35 22.74
CA ALA A 5 10.15 -6.70 21.84
C ALA A 5 10.22 -5.18 22.05
N ARG A 6 9.08 -4.52 22.38
CA ARG A 6 9.03 -3.10 22.77
C ARG A 6 9.79 -2.84 24.07
N LEU A 7 9.59 -3.69 25.08
CA LEU A 7 10.30 -3.59 26.35
C LEU A 7 11.82 -3.73 26.16
N LEU A 8 12.24 -4.58 25.24
CA LEU A 8 13.65 -4.81 24.91
C LEU A 8 14.20 -3.79 23.90
N LYS A 9 13.41 -2.81 23.46
CA LYS A 9 13.78 -1.80 22.44
C LYS A 9 14.31 -2.41 21.14
N ILE A 10 13.77 -3.56 20.73
CA ILE A 10 14.16 -4.24 19.50
C ILE A 10 13.43 -3.58 18.33
N SER A 11 14.17 -3.11 17.34
CA SER A 11 13.60 -2.42 16.16
C SER A 11 12.60 -3.27 15.36
N SER A 12 12.65 -4.59 15.47
CA SER A 12 11.69 -5.50 14.84
C SER A 12 10.29 -5.47 15.46
N SER A 13 10.11 -4.83 16.63
CA SER A 13 8.80 -4.71 17.29
C SER A 13 7.78 -3.95 16.43
N GLU A 14 8.27 -3.05 15.57
CA GLU A 14 7.44 -2.19 14.70
C GLU A 14 7.33 -2.71 13.26
N ARG A 15 7.96 -3.85 12.94
CA ARG A 15 7.87 -4.42 11.60
C ARG A 15 6.44 -4.88 11.30
N GLN A 16 5.99 -4.52 10.12
CA GLN A 16 4.74 -5.06 9.57
C GLN A 16 4.88 -6.57 9.32
N PRO A 17 3.76 -7.32 9.39
CA PRO A 17 3.75 -8.71 8.93
C PRO A 17 4.15 -8.78 7.46
N ILE A 18 5.06 -9.69 7.14
CA ILE A 18 5.50 -9.93 5.77
C ILE A 18 4.77 -11.20 5.27
N PRO A 19 4.22 -11.19 4.04
CA PRO A 19 3.61 -12.39 3.48
C PRO A 19 4.63 -13.52 3.36
N GLY A 20 4.22 -14.75 3.67
CA GLY A 20 5.09 -15.92 3.65
C GLY A 20 5.82 -16.14 2.32
N PRO A 21 5.15 -15.97 1.14
CA PRO A 21 5.82 -16.09 -0.15
C PRO A 21 6.77 -14.92 -0.49
N GLY A 22 6.79 -13.87 0.32
CA GLY A 22 7.59 -12.66 0.09
C GLY A 22 6.81 -11.53 -0.59
N LEU A 23 7.45 -10.36 -0.72
CA LEU A 23 6.79 -9.15 -1.20
C LEU A 23 6.41 -9.17 -2.69
N ALA A 24 6.95 -10.13 -3.47
CA ALA A 24 6.64 -10.25 -4.89
C ALA A 24 5.15 -10.55 -5.17
N VAL A 25 4.42 -11.12 -4.21
CA VAL A 25 2.96 -11.36 -4.30
C VAL A 25 2.16 -10.06 -4.44
N ARG A 26 2.76 -8.93 -4.11
CA ARG A 26 2.14 -7.60 -4.26
C ARG A 26 2.30 -7.01 -5.67
N VAL A 27 3.05 -7.68 -6.54
CA VAL A 27 3.08 -7.43 -7.99
C VAL A 27 2.18 -8.48 -8.63
N LEU A 28 0.90 -8.17 -8.78
CA LEU A 28 -0.09 -9.11 -9.28
C LEU A 28 0.11 -9.35 -10.78
N GLY A 29 -0.09 -10.58 -11.20
CA GLY A 29 0.11 -11.00 -12.58
C GLY A 29 1.60 -11.24 -12.91
N HIS A 30 2.02 -10.81 -14.09
CA HIS A 30 3.37 -11.06 -14.57
C HIS A 30 4.40 -10.21 -13.83
N VAL A 31 5.44 -10.83 -13.28
CA VAL A 31 6.51 -10.13 -12.56
C VAL A 31 7.64 -9.83 -13.52
N THR A 32 7.90 -8.55 -13.76
CA THR A 32 9.02 -8.05 -14.57
C THR A 32 9.89 -7.10 -13.75
N PRO A 33 11.16 -6.88 -14.11
CA PRO A 33 12.02 -5.91 -13.43
C PRO A 33 11.40 -4.52 -13.38
N GLU A 34 10.78 -4.07 -14.47
CA GLU A 34 10.13 -2.76 -14.56
C GLU A 34 8.94 -2.65 -13.59
N ARG A 35 8.09 -3.68 -13.55
CA ARG A 35 6.95 -3.71 -12.64
C ARG A 35 7.38 -3.80 -11.16
N VAL A 36 8.44 -4.52 -10.87
CA VAL A 36 9.04 -4.57 -9.53
C VAL A 36 9.54 -3.19 -9.12
N GLN A 37 10.19 -2.46 -10.01
CA GLN A 37 10.67 -1.11 -9.73
C GLN A 37 9.49 -0.15 -9.47
N THR A 38 8.47 -0.18 -10.33
CA THR A 38 7.22 0.59 -10.15
C THR A 38 6.58 0.29 -8.79
N PHE A 39 6.47 -0.99 -8.43
CA PHE A 39 5.94 -1.41 -7.14
C PHE A 39 6.78 -0.90 -5.96
N ARG A 40 8.10 -0.97 -6.04
CA ARG A 40 9.00 -0.51 -4.97
C ARG A 40 8.84 0.98 -4.69
N GLU A 41 8.79 1.80 -5.73
CA GLU A 41 8.61 3.24 -5.60
C GLU A 41 7.23 3.58 -5.02
N ALA A 42 6.17 2.94 -5.52
CA ALA A 42 4.82 3.11 -4.97
C ALA A 42 4.73 2.67 -3.51
N SER A 43 5.37 1.56 -3.14
CA SER A 43 5.39 1.04 -1.76
C SER A 43 6.08 2.00 -0.81
N ASP A 44 7.21 2.57 -1.20
CA ASP A 44 7.92 3.56 -0.40
C ASP A 44 7.05 4.80 -0.13
N ILE A 45 6.38 5.31 -1.17
CA ILE A 45 5.48 6.46 -1.04
C ILE A 45 4.32 6.15 -0.08
N VAL A 46 3.68 4.99 -0.22
CA VAL A 46 2.58 4.58 0.66
C VAL A 46 3.05 4.43 2.10
N GLU A 47 4.17 3.75 2.33
CA GLU A 47 4.71 3.56 3.68
C GLU A 47 5.06 4.89 4.35
N ARG A 48 5.77 5.76 3.66
CA ARG A 48 6.15 7.08 4.18
C ARG A 48 4.92 7.93 4.45
N GLY A 49 3.97 7.96 3.53
CA GLY A 49 2.77 8.78 3.64
C GLY A 49 1.88 8.39 4.81
N ILE A 50 1.63 7.09 4.99
CA ILE A 50 0.80 6.59 6.11
C ILE A 50 1.53 6.76 7.44
N ARG A 51 2.83 6.47 7.49
CA ARG A 51 3.62 6.62 8.71
C ARG A 51 3.72 8.08 9.15
N ALA A 52 3.95 8.99 8.23
CA ALA A 52 3.96 10.43 8.52
C ALA A 52 2.60 10.92 9.03
N ALA A 53 1.50 10.50 8.40
CA ALA A 53 0.16 10.84 8.85
C ALA A 53 -0.12 10.35 10.29
N ALA A 54 0.32 9.14 10.62
CA ALA A 54 0.18 8.61 11.98
C ALA A 54 1.05 9.38 13.00
N GLN A 55 2.27 9.75 12.63
CA GLN A 55 3.14 10.57 13.48
C GLN A 55 2.56 11.97 13.73
N ASP A 56 1.90 12.54 12.73
CA ASP A 56 1.22 13.85 12.83
C ASP A 56 -0.14 13.76 13.55
N GLY A 57 -0.54 12.58 14.00
CA GLY A 57 -1.80 12.37 14.72
C GLY A 57 -3.05 12.42 13.85
N LEU A 58 -2.92 12.34 12.52
CA LEU A 58 -4.05 12.39 11.58
C LEU A 58 -4.82 11.06 11.50
N CYS A 59 -4.17 9.96 11.84
CA CYS A 59 -4.78 8.63 11.93
C CYS A 59 -3.98 7.73 12.86
N ASP A 60 -4.59 6.63 13.29
CA ASP A 60 -3.86 5.56 13.95
C ASP A 60 -2.98 4.82 12.95
N LEU A 61 -1.78 4.38 13.37
CA LEU A 61 -0.94 3.56 12.53
C LEU A 61 -1.59 2.20 12.29
N PRO A 62 -1.91 1.83 11.05
CA PRO A 62 -2.53 0.54 10.77
C PRO A 62 -1.63 -0.64 11.21
N TRP A 63 -2.26 -1.78 11.51
CA TRP A 63 -1.52 -3.02 11.83
C TRP A 63 -0.68 -3.51 10.66
N GLN A 64 -1.22 -3.37 9.42
CA GLN A 64 -0.52 -3.62 8.17
C GLN A 64 -1.00 -2.63 7.11
N TYR A 65 -0.09 -2.11 6.32
CA TYR A 65 -0.39 -1.19 5.22
C TYR A 65 0.67 -1.34 4.12
N PHE A 66 0.23 -1.33 2.87
CA PHE A 66 1.09 -1.58 1.72
C PHE A 66 0.44 -1.11 0.41
N ALA A 67 1.25 -1.07 -0.64
CA ALA A 67 0.78 -0.97 -2.02
C ALA A 67 0.75 -2.35 -2.69
N ALA A 68 -0.15 -2.54 -3.65
CA ALA A 68 -0.09 -3.65 -4.60
C ALA A 68 -0.25 -3.11 -6.00
N LEU A 69 0.49 -3.69 -6.96
CA LEU A 69 0.44 -3.32 -8.36
C LEU A 69 -0.47 -4.29 -9.11
N LEU A 70 -1.58 -3.76 -9.64
CA LEU A 70 -2.55 -4.56 -10.37
C LEU A 70 -2.13 -4.76 -11.83
N PRO A 71 -2.46 -5.91 -12.46
CA PRO A 71 -2.16 -6.16 -13.87
C PRO A 71 -3.20 -5.53 -14.81
N VAL A 72 -3.85 -4.46 -14.38
CA VAL A 72 -4.87 -3.75 -15.13
C VAL A 72 -4.31 -2.44 -15.63
N ARG A 73 -4.35 -2.26 -16.94
CA ARG A 73 -3.98 -1.01 -17.57
C ARG A 73 -5.25 -0.23 -17.92
N SER A 74 -5.34 0.97 -17.42
CA SER A 74 -6.45 1.89 -17.68
C SER A 74 -5.97 3.13 -18.41
N VAL A 75 -6.91 3.82 -19.05
CA VAL A 75 -6.60 5.08 -19.71
C VAL A 75 -6.42 6.19 -18.69
N GLY A 76 -5.42 7.02 -18.92
CA GLY A 76 -5.16 8.27 -18.21
C GLY A 76 -4.86 9.39 -19.19
N VAL A 77 -4.64 10.58 -18.67
CA VAL A 77 -4.28 11.76 -19.45
C VAL A 77 -2.99 12.36 -18.87
N HIS A 78 -1.97 12.52 -19.72
CA HIS A 78 -0.75 13.24 -19.36
C HIS A 78 -0.53 14.37 -20.41
N GLY A 79 -0.67 15.61 -19.94
CA GLY A 79 -0.77 16.74 -20.88
C GLY A 79 -2.01 16.57 -21.75
N ASP A 80 -1.85 16.68 -23.06
CA ASP A 80 -2.93 16.51 -24.03
C ASP A 80 -3.03 15.08 -24.60
N ALA A 81 -2.17 14.16 -24.15
CA ALA A 81 -2.11 12.82 -24.66
C ALA A 81 -2.84 11.80 -23.77
N ARG A 82 -3.56 10.87 -24.41
CA ARG A 82 -4.05 9.66 -23.75
C ARG A 82 -2.89 8.69 -23.54
N VAL A 83 -2.79 8.16 -22.34
CA VAL A 83 -1.79 7.17 -21.96
C VAL A 83 -2.48 5.98 -21.27
N HIS A 84 -1.89 4.81 -21.39
CA HIS A 84 -2.30 3.62 -20.65
C HIS A 84 -1.28 3.35 -19.55
N GLY A 85 -1.74 3.25 -18.32
CA GLY A 85 -0.91 2.96 -17.17
C GLY A 85 -1.55 1.95 -16.25
N GLU A 86 -0.75 1.37 -15.39
CA GLU A 86 -1.20 0.41 -14.39
C GLU A 86 -1.89 1.10 -13.22
N THR A 87 -2.49 0.30 -12.36
CA THR A 87 -3.23 0.75 -11.17
C THR A 87 -2.51 0.28 -9.93
N ILE A 88 -2.28 1.19 -9.00
CA ILE A 88 -1.83 0.88 -7.63
C ILE A 88 -3.06 0.81 -6.73
N VAL A 89 -3.14 -0.26 -5.95
CA VAL A 89 -4.07 -0.36 -4.83
C VAL A 89 -3.32 -0.08 -3.53
N ILE A 90 -3.90 0.77 -2.69
CA ILE A 90 -3.45 0.97 -1.31
C ILE A 90 -4.31 0.08 -0.42
N ARG A 91 -3.68 -0.74 0.39
CA ARG A 91 -4.31 -1.58 1.40
C ARG A 91 -3.80 -1.20 2.78
N ALA A 92 -4.71 -0.84 3.69
CA ALA A 92 -4.38 -0.63 5.09
C ALA A 92 -5.45 -1.27 5.97
N VAL A 93 -5.02 -2.06 6.94
CA VAL A 93 -5.92 -2.83 7.79
C VAL A 93 -5.51 -2.76 9.26
N THR A 94 -6.50 -2.86 10.12
CA THR A 94 -6.34 -3.04 11.57
C THR A 94 -6.81 -4.44 11.95
N SER A 95 -5.97 -5.16 12.68
CA SER A 95 -6.24 -6.52 13.14
C SER A 95 -5.51 -6.79 14.46
N LEU A 96 -5.97 -7.78 15.20
CA LEU A 96 -5.30 -8.27 16.40
C LEU A 96 -4.35 -9.45 16.07
N ASP A 97 -4.80 -10.37 15.26
CA ASP A 97 -4.14 -11.66 15.01
C ASP A 97 -4.04 -12.05 13.54
N GLY A 98 -4.60 -11.23 12.63
CA GLY A 98 -4.65 -11.52 11.20
C GLY A 98 -5.77 -12.47 10.78
N MET A 99 -6.51 -13.06 11.70
CA MET A 99 -7.65 -13.95 11.40
C MET A 99 -8.81 -13.16 10.79
N SER A 100 -9.15 -12.04 11.42
CA SER A 100 -10.08 -11.07 10.89
C SER A 100 -9.40 -9.69 10.83
N ALA A 101 -9.83 -8.84 9.92
CA ALA A 101 -9.29 -7.50 9.78
C ALA A 101 -10.36 -6.52 9.29
N ARG A 102 -10.22 -5.28 9.72
CA ARG A 102 -11.00 -4.16 9.21
C ARG A 102 -10.09 -3.26 8.38
N TYR A 103 -10.59 -2.67 7.29
CA TYR A 103 -9.84 -1.63 6.64
C TYR A 103 -9.64 -0.44 7.61
N SER A 104 -8.50 0.21 7.52
CA SER A 104 -8.20 1.38 8.35
C SER A 104 -8.75 2.65 7.69
N PRO A 105 -9.47 3.52 8.44
CA PRO A 105 -10.03 4.74 7.88
C PRO A 105 -8.92 5.82 7.74
N ILE A 106 -8.11 5.70 6.70
CA ILE A 106 -7.10 6.72 6.39
C ILE A 106 -7.81 7.98 5.87
N PRO A 107 -7.50 9.18 6.38
CA PRO A 107 -8.12 10.42 5.91
C PRO A 107 -7.96 10.62 4.40
N HIS A 108 -9.01 11.11 3.75
CA HIS A 108 -9.00 11.36 2.31
C HIS A 108 -7.89 12.32 1.86
N THR A 109 -7.54 13.30 2.68
CA THR A 109 -6.42 14.21 2.40
C THR A 109 -5.09 13.48 2.33
N VAL A 110 -4.85 12.51 3.22
CA VAL A 110 -3.66 11.67 3.21
C VAL A 110 -3.62 10.78 1.97
N LEU A 111 -4.74 10.11 1.66
CA LEU A 111 -4.87 9.28 0.46
C LEU A 111 -4.67 10.10 -0.82
N SER A 112 -5.22 11.31 -0.87
CA SER A 112 -5.06 12.23 -2.00
C SER A 112 -3.60 12.63 -2.19
N ASN A 113 -2.89 12.96 -1.13
CA ASN A 113 -1.47 13.32 -1.18
C ASN A 113 -0.61 12.13 -1.67
N ILE A 114 -0.85 10.94 -1.14
CA ILE A 114 -0.16 9.71 -1.57
C ILE A 114 -0.44 9.44 -3.06
N SER A 115 -1.70 9.53 -3.48
CA SER A 115 -2.09 9.32 -4.87
C SER A 115 -1.40 10.32 -5.81
N THR A 116 -1.35 11.59 -5.44
CA THR A 116 -0.68 12.64 -6.20
C THR A 116 0.82 12.37 -6.32
N GLU A 117 1.47 11.99 -5.22
CA GLU A 117 2.90 11.67 -5.24
C GLU A 117 3.19 10.44 -6.12
N ILE A 118 2.40 9.37 -6.00
CA ILE A 118 2.55 8.16 -6.84
C ILE A 118 2.42 8.51 -8.33
N THR A 119 1.36 9.21 -8.71
CA THR A 119 1.09 9.52 -10.12
C THR A 119 2.07 10.53 -10.72
N ASN A 120 2.63 11.40 -9.91
CA ASN A 120 3.69 12.32 -10.36
C ASN A 120 5.05 11.63 -10.49
N THR A 121 5.42 10.78 -9.52
CA THR A 121 6.69 10.05 -9.50
C THR A 121 6.73 8.97 -10.58
N LEU A 122 5.62 8.24 -10.74
CA LEU A 122 5.49 7.11 -11.69
C LEU A 122 4.72 7.50 -12.96
N LYS A 123 4.93 8.74 -13.39
CA LYS A 123 4.29 9.29 -14.60
C LYS A 123 4.55 8.43 -15.82
N GLY A 124 3.48 8.06 -16.52
CA GLY A 124 3.55 7.16 -17.68
C GLY A 124 3.53 5.66 -17.34
N GLN A 125 3.70 5.29 -16.09
CA GLN A 125 3.64 3.91 -15.62
C GLN A 125 2.36 3.64 -14.84
N VAL A 126 2.02 4.52 -13.90
CA VAL A 126 0.81 4.45 -13.07
C VAL A 126 -0.03 5.68 -13.34
N ASN A 127 -1.32 5.46 -13.61
CA ASN A 127 -2.25 6.56 -13.82
C ASN A 127 -3.50 6.48 -12.94
N ARG A 128 -3.57 5.48 -12.05
CA ARG A 128 -4.71 5.30 -11.15
C ARG A 128 -4.28 4.72 -9.82
N VAL A 129 -4.79 5.32 -8.75
CA VAL A 129 -4.62 4.82 -7.38
C VAL A 129 -6.01 4.58 -6.80
N VAL A 130 -6.21 3.41 -6.18
CA VAL A 130 -7.45 3.03 -5.49
C VAL A 130 -7.15 2.63 -4.06
N TYR A 131 -8.14 2.74 -3.18
CA TYR A 131 -8.04 2.32 -1.79
C TYR A 131 -9.00 1.15 -1.53
N ASP A 132 -8.47 0.03 -1.03
CA ASP A 132 -9.27 -1.15 -0.74
C ASP A 132 -9.94 -1.03 0.63
N ILE A 133 -11.27 -0.88 0.62
CA ILE A 133 -12.11 -0.75 1.82
C ILE A 133 -12.77 -2.06 2.26
N THR A 134 -12.28 -3.20 1.80
CA THR A 134 -12.88 -4.51 2.09
C THR A 134 -12.34 -5.06 3.40
N HIS A 135 -13.24 -5.52 4.25
CA HIS A 135 -12.88 -6.24 5.48
C HIS A 135 -12.44 -7.68 5.19
N LYS A 136 -11.76 -8.29 6.14
CA LYS A 136 -11.53 -9.75 6.15
C LYS A 136 -12.36 -10.38 7.29
N PRO A 137 -13.31 -11.26 7.03
CA PRO A 137 -13.83 -11.60 5.70
C PRO A 137 -14.66 -10.47 5.07
N PRO A 138 -15.05 -10.45 3.77
CA PRO A 138 -14.84 -11.54 2.80
C PRO A 138 -13.50 -11.50 2.04
N GLY A 139 -12.83 -10.35 2.01
CA GLY A 139 -11.51 -10.27 1.39
C GLY A 139 -10.41 -10.85 2.29
N THR A 140 -9.26 -11.15 1.72
CA THR A 140 -8.05 -11.42 2.48
C THR A 140 -7.28 -10.12 2.75
N ILE A 141 -6.22 -10.16 3.55
CA ILE A 141 -5.39 -8.96 3.78
C ILE A 141 -4.55 -8.71 2.53
N GLU A 142 -3.74 -9.68 2.12
CA GLU A 142 -3.02 -9.61 0.85
C GLU A 142 -3.98 -9.89 -0.32
N TRP A 143 -3.60 -9.43 -1.50
CA TRP A 143 -4.40 -9.60 -2.71
C TRP A 143 -4.14 -10.94 -3.43
N GLU A 144 -3.05 -11.59 -3.06
CA GLU A 144 -2.69 -12.90 -3.63
C GLU A 144 -2.06 -13.84 -2.60
#